data_8fd48aa708230b33a6d42ed8f7079623
#
_entry.id   8fd48aa708230b33a6d42ed8f7079623
#
_cell.length_a   1.000
_cell.length_b   1.000
_cell.length_c   1.000
_cell.angle_alpha   90.00
_cell.angle_beta   90.00
_cell.angle_gamma   90.00
#
_symmetry.space_group_name_H-M   'P 1'
#
loop_
_entity.id
_entity.type
_entity.pdbx_description
1 polymer ?
#
loop_
_entity_poly.entity_id
_entity_poly.type
_entity_poly.pdbx_seq_one_letter_code
_entity_poly.pdbx_strand_id
1 'polypeptide(L)'
;MSKIIGIDLGTTNSCLAVVEGQQPKVIENAEGGRTTPSVIGYSDESEILVGTPAKRQAVTNPEKTLYAIKRLIGRRFDDDVVKKDMDMVPYEIIKADNGDAWVKVDDKKLAPPQISAEVLKKLKKTAEEYLGHEVKEAVITVPAYFNDSQRQATKDAGKIAGLEVKRIINEPTAAALAYGLDKHKGDSVVAVYDLGGGTFDISIIEISEVDGEHQFEVLSTNGDTFLGGEDFDLKLIDYFVDEFKKESGFDLKSDPMALQRLKEAAEKAKIELSSSDQTEINLPYITADSSGPKHFVHKITRAKLESLVEDLVDRSLAPLKLALEDAKLSIGDINEILLVGGQTRMPMVQQKVKDFFGKEPRKDLNPDEAVAVGAAIQGSVLSGDTKDVLLLDVTPLTLGIETLGGIATPLIEKNTTIPTQKSQVFSTAEDNQSAVTVHVIQGERKQAAQNKSLGQFNLTDIPPAARGTPQIEVSFDLDANGILNVAAKDKNTGKEQSIVIKASSGLSDDDIEKMVKDAEANAEDDKKFESLVQAKNNADMLVHATRKSISEAGDRLTEEEKDSVETSTVNLEEAIKQDSLEAIEEATKNLNEVLTPLTQKLYPQAEEGSSETTDENSSDENTVDAEFEE
;
A
#
# COMPACT_ATOMS: atom_id res chain seq x y z
N MET A 1 15.82 14.00 -17.84
CA MET A 1 14.86 12.90 -18.12
C MET A 1 13.92 12.83 -16.92
N SER A 2 12.64 12.58 -17.13
CA SER A 2 11.69 12.33 -16.05
C SER A 2 12.16 11.10 -15.28
N LYS A 3 12.26 11.16 -13.94
CA LYS A 3 12.61 10.01 -13.12
C LYS A 3 11.38 9.11 -12.94
N ILE A 4 11.58 7.80 -13.03
CA ILE A 4 10.56 6.81 -12.70
C ILE A 4 10.66 6.56 -11.20
N ILE A 5 9.56 6.80 -10.47
CA ILE A 5 9.50 6.56 -9.02
C ILE A 5 9.14 5.10 -8.72
N GLY A 6 9.64 4.57 -7.60
CA GLY A 6 9.27 3.25 -7.08
C GLY A 6 8.29 3.39 -5.93
N ILE A 7 7.15 2.71 -6.03
CA ILE A 7 6.10 2.75 -5.02
C ILE A 7 5.81 1.35 -4.53
N ASP A 8 5.95 1.15 -3.22
CA ASP A 8 5.32 0.05 -2.50
C ASP A 8 3.92 0.50 -2.06
N LEU A 9 2.89 -0.03 -2.73
CA LEU A 9 1.50 0.22 -2.37
C LEU A 9 1.02 -0.85 -1.36
N GLY A 10 1.41 -0.70 -0.11
CA GLY A 10 1.13 -1.68 0.94
C GLY A 10 -0.32 -1.65 1.46
N THR A 11 -0.77 -2.74 2.09
CA THR A 11 -2.11 -2.85 2.70
C THR A 11 -2.30 -1.86 3.84
N THR A 12 -1.31 -1.74 4.72
CA THR A 12 -1.37 -0.89 5.92
C THR A 12 -0.56 0.39 5.75
N ASN A 13 0.65 0.29 5.17
CA ASN A 13 1.53 1.41 4.90
C ASN A 13 2.09 1.32 3.49
N SER A 14 2.27 2.46 2.84
CA SER A 14 2.90 2.59 1.53
C SER A 14 4.23 3.33 1.66
N CYS A 15 5.18 3.01 0.78
CA CYS A 15 6.51 3.60 0.79
C CYS A 15 6.89 4.10 -0.61
N LEU A 16 7.65 5.18 -0.66
CA LEU A 16 8.10 5.84 -1.89
C LEU A 16 9.62 5.92 -1.92
N ALA A 17 10.22 5.54 -3.05
CA ALA A 17 11.65 5.66 -3.27
C ALA A 17 11.98 6.15 -4.69
N VAL A 18 13.16 6.73 -4.84
CA VAL A 18 13.75 7.13 -6.12
C VAL A 18 15.21 6.71 -6.17
N VAL A 19 15.80 6.64 -7.37
CA VAL A 19 17.23 6.48 -7.54
C VAL A 19 17.86 7.83 -7.85
N GLU A 20 18.78 8.29 -7.00
CA GLU A 20 19.59 9.48 -7.19
C GLU A 20 21.05 9.11 -7.45
N GLY A 21 21.56 9.44 -8.62
CA GLY A 21 22.84 8.92 -9.07
C GLY A 21 22.74 7.41 -9.30
N GLN A 22 23.41 6.63 -8.43
CA GLN A 22 23.34 5.16 -8.45
C GLN A 22 22.79 4.59 -7.14
N GLN A 23 22.28 5.45 -6.24
CA GLN A 23 21.80 5.01 -4.93
C GLN A 23 20.30 5.21 -4.81
N PRO A 24 19.56 4.18 -4.37
CA PRO A 24 18.15 4.31 -4.06
C PRO A 24 17.98 5.09 -2.75
N LYS A 25 16.96 5.93 -2.70
CA LYS A 25 16.62 6.75 -1.53
C LYS A 25 15.12 6.71 -1.30
N VAL A 26 14.73 6.38 -0.07
CA VAL A 26 13.35 6.51 0.39
C VAL A 26 13.06 7.98 0.67
N ILE A 27 11.92 8.47 0.19
CA ILE A 27 11.50 9.87 0.36
C ILE A 27 10.57 9.95 1.57
N GLU A 28 10.85 10.91 2.45
CA GLU A 28 9.99 11.23 3.59
C GLU A 28 8.77 12.00 3.12
N ASN A 29 7.62 11.69 3.71
CA ASN A 29 6.39 12.42 3.44
C ASN A 29 6.34 13.77 4.19
N ALA A 30 5.32 14.57 3.92
CA ALA A 30 5.15 15.90 4.54
C ALA A 30 5.02 15.85 6.08
N GLU A 31 4.69 14.69 6.64
CA GLU A 31 4.59 14.45 8.08
C GLU A 31 5.93 13.92 8.68
N GLY A 32 7.02 13.89 7.90
CA GLY A 32 8.34 13.40 8.31
C GLY A 32 8.46 11.86 8.39
N GLY A 33 7.45 11.13 7.91
CA GLY A 33 7.44 9.67 7.91
C GLY A 33 8.07 9.10 6.64
N ARG A 34 8.85 8.03 6.77
CA ARG A 34 9.41 7.28 5.63
C ARG A 34 8.39 6.33 4.99
N THR A 35 7.28 6.08 5.67
CA THR A 35 6.11 5.38 5.16
C THR A 35 4.86 6.24 5.36
N THR A 36 3.88 6.06 4.48
CA THR A 36 2.58 6.74 4.54
C THR A 36 1.50 5.71 4.84
N PRO A 37 0.69 5.86 5.89
CA PRO A 37 -0.43 4.97 6.14
C PRO A 37 -1.36 4.89 4.92
N SER A 38 -1.72 3.68 4.49
CA SER A 38 -2.68 3.44 3.38
C SER A 38 -4.12 3.62 3.89
N VAL A 39 -4.40 4.80 4.42
CA VAL A 39 -5.67 5.19 5.05
C VAL A 39 -6.20 6.44 4.37
N ILE A 40 -7.50 6.41 4.02
CA ILE A 40 -8.20 7.50 3.36
C ILE A 40 -9.41 7.89 4.21
N GLY A 41 -9.52 9.16 4.56
CA GLY A 41 -10.64 9.71 5.32
C GLY A 41 -11.46 10.68 4.48
N TYR A 42 -12.77 10.59 4.57
CA TYR A 42 -13.69 11.56 3.97
C TYR A 42 -14.27 12.41 5.10
N SER A 43 -13.97 13.71 5.08
CA SER A 43 -14.50 14.66 6.06
C SER A 43 -15.95 15.04 5.72
N ASP A 44 -16.66 15.61 6.70
CA ASP A 44 -18.01 16.13 6.47
C ASP A 44 -18.04 17.34 5.53
N GLU A 45 -16.90 18.01 5.37
CA GLU A 45 -16.68 19.13 4.43
C GLU A 45 -16.28 18.67 3.02
N SER A 46 -16.39 17.36 2.72
CA SER A 46 -16.02 16.74 1.44
C SER A 46 -14.51 16.73 1.14
N GLU A 47 -13.66 17.00 2.13
CA GLU A 47 -12.22 16.91 2.01
C GLU A 47 -11.78 15.43 2.05
N ILE A 48 -10.79 15.08 1.22
CA ILE A 48 -10.16 13.75 1.22
C ILE A 48 -8.82 13.84 1.98
N LEU A 49 -8.78 13.22 3.14
CA LEU A 49 -7.58 13.08 3.95
C LEU A 49 -6.86 11.79 3.58
N VAL A 50 -5.52 11.80 3.51
CA VAL A 50 -4.73 10.61 3.19
C VAL A 50 -3.56 10.47 4.15
N GLY A 51 -3.29 9.26 4.59
CA GLY A 51 -2.17 8.93 5.46
C GLY A 51 -2.43 9.26 6.93
N THR A 52 -1.47 9.89 7.59
CA THR A 52 -1.55 10.20 9.03
C THR A 52 -2.76 11.05 9.42
N PRO A 53 -3.14 12.10 8.66
CA PRO A 53 -4.37 12.85 8.94
C PRO A 53 -5.63 11.98 8.93
N ALA A 54 -5.77 11.11 7.92
CA ALA A 54 -6.88 10.16 7.84
C ALA A 54 -6.88 9.15 9.01
N LYS A 55 -5.70 8.63 9.38
CA LYS A 55 -5.56 7.70 10.52
C LYS A 55 -6.02 8.36 11.83
N ARG A 56 -5.73 9.66 12.03
CA ARG A 56 -6.19 10.41 13.20
C ARG A 56 -7.72 10.59 13.23
N GLN A 57 -8.36 10.77 12.07
CA GLN A 57 -9.81 10.87 11.95
C GLN A 57 -10.53 9.55 12.30
N ALA A 58 -9.90 8.40 12.14
CA ALA A 58 -10.50 7.07 12.28
C ALA A 58 -11.24 6.88 13.62
N VAL A 59 -10.75 7.49 14.70
CA VAL A 59 -11.36 7.41 16.04
C VAL A 59 -12.71 8.12 16.09
N THR A 60 -12.82 9.30 15.46
CA THR A 60 -14.02 10.16 15.52
C THR A 60 -14.98 9.91 14.37
N ASN A 61 -14.49 9.40 13.25
CA ASN A 61 -15.26 9.16 12.04
C ASN A 61 -14.87 7.81 11.39
N PRO A 62 -15.08 6.67 12.09
CA PRO A 62 -14.63 5.35 11.62
C PRO A 62 -15.33 4.90 10.33
N GLU A 63 -16.62 5.22 10.15
CA GLU A 63 -17.41 4.77 8.99
C GLU A 63 -16.98 5.45 7.67
N LYS A 64 -16.35 6.63 7.75
CA LYS A 64 -15.83 7.38 6.60
C LYS A 64 -14.31 7.33 6.50
N THR A 65 -13.65 6.47 7.28
CA THR A 65 -12.20 6.27 7.25
C THR A 65 -11.89 4.88 6.73
N LEU A 66 -11.34 4.83 5.52
CA LEU A 66 -11.10 3.61 4.76
C LEU A 66 -9.66 3.15 4.93
N TYR A 67 -9.46 1.89 5.25
CA TYR A 67 -8.16 1.22 5.37
C TYR A 67 -8.27 -0.22 4.86
N ALA A 68 -7.16 -0.93 4.71
CA ALA A 68 -7.09 -2.29 4.20
C ALA A 68 -7.70 -2.48 2.80
N ILE A 69 -7.87 -1.40 2.02
CA ILE A 69 -8.53 -1.41 0.70
C ILE A 69 -7.85 -2.37 -0.28
N LYS A 70 -6.56 -2.60 -0.13
CA LYS A 70 -5.80 -3.56 -0.95
C LYS A 70 -6.38 -4.98 -0.86
N ARG A 71 -7.05 -5.36 0.24
CA ARG A 71 -7.75 -6.64 0.39
C ARG A 71 -8.97 -6.77 -0.52
N LEU A 72 -9.61 -5.66 -0.88
CA LEU A 72 -10.80 -5.62 -1.74
C LEU A 72 -10.45 -5.47 -3.22
N ILE A 73 -9.21 -5.06 -3.56
CA ILE A 73 -8.82 -4.78 -4.93
C ILE A 73 -8.93 -6.03 -5.81
N GLY A 74 -9.63 -5.94 -6.94
CA GLY A 74 -9.85 -7.04 -7.87
C GLY A 74 -10.69 -8.21 -7.31
N ARG A 75 -11.46 -7.99 -6.23
CA ARG A 75 -12.30 -9.01 -5.58
C ARG A 75 -13.78 -8.87 -5.93
N ARG A 76 -14.46 -10.04 -5.95
CA ARG A 76 -15.91 -10.09 -6.07
C ARG A 76 -16.55 -9.93 -4.69
N PHE A 77 -17.70 -9.28 -4.63
CA PHE A 77 -18.45 -9.12 -3.38
C PHE A 77 -18.80 -10.45 -2.69
N ASP A 78 -19.08 -11.48 -3.49
CA ASP A 78 -19.48 -12.80 -3.00
C ASP A 78 -18.28 -13.67 -2.57
N ASP A 79 -17.04 -13.22 -2.74
CA ASP A 79 -15.82 -13.93 -2.30
C ASP A 79 -15.83 -14.10 -0.76
N ASP A 80 -15.46 -15.28 -0.28
CA ASP A 80 -15.47 -15.58 1.17
C ASP A 80 -14.51 -14.71 1.98
N VAL A 81 -13.43 -14.24 1.35
CA VAL A 81 -12.48 -13.29 1.96
C VAL A 81 -13.12 -11.92 2.17
N VAL A 82 -13.94 -11.44 1.23
CA VAL A 82 -14.66 -10.17 1.34
C VAL A 82 -15.70 -10.22 2.45
N LYS A 83 -16.40 -11.36 2.63
CA LYS A 83 -17.34 -11.56 3.75
C LYS A 83 -16.64 -11.42 5.11
N LYS A 84 -15.41 -11.94 5.23
CA LYS A 84 -14.62 -11.78 6.45
C LYS A 84 -14.21 -10.31 6.66
N ASP A 85 -13.79 -9.61 5.60
CA ASP A 85 -13.46 -8.19 5.68
C ASP A 85 -14.65 -7.34 6.14
N MET A 86 -15.90 -7.68 5.73
CA MET A 86 -17.11 -6.98 6.19
C MET A 86 -17.30 -7.03 7.72
N ASP A 87 -16.83 -8.09 8.37
CA ASP A 87 -16.89 -8.21 9.83
C ASP A 87 -15.74 -7.46 10.54
N MET A 88 -14.71 -7.04 9.78
CA MET A 88 -13.47 -6.45 10.32
C MET A 88 -13.40 -4.94 10.21
N VAL A 89 -14.21 -4.33 9.33
CA VAL A 89 -14.14 -2.90 9.02
C VAL A 89 -15.42 -2.17 9.43
N PRO A 90 -15.32 -0.90 9.85
CA PRO A 90 -16.49 -0.11 10.24
C PRO A 90 -17.25 0.50 9.07
N TYR A 91 -16.64 0.58 7.88
CA TYR A 91 -17.25 1.15 6.68
C TYR A 91 -18.05 0.11 5.88
N GLU A 92 -19.01 0.57 5.09
CA GLU A 92 -19.92 -0.30 4.34
C GLU A 92 -19.28 -0.82 3.04
N ILE A 93 -19.10 -2.15 2.94
CA ILE A 93 -18.72 -2.82 1.68
C ILE A 93 -20.00 -3.22 0.95
N ILE A 94 -20.14 -2.84 -0.33
CA ILE A 94 -21.32 -3.04 -1.15
C ILE A 94 -21.01 -3.85 -2.39
N LYS A 95 -22.05 -4.47 -2.96
CA LYS A 95 -21.98 -5.13 -4.26
C LYS A 95 -22.20 -4.10 -5.37
N ALA A 96 -21.19 -3.93 -6.23
CA ALA A 96 -21.33 -3.13 -7.45
C ALA A 96 -22.20 -3.82 -8.51
N ASP A 97 -22.65 -3.08 -9.53
CA ASP A 97 -23.52 -3.60 -10.59
C ASP A 97 -22.85 -4.71 -11.41
N ASN A 98 -21.52 -4.67 -11.53
CA ASN A 98 -20.72 -5.73 -12.14
C ASN A 98 -20.41 -6.90 -11.18
N GLY A 99 -20.85 -6.83 -9.92
CA GLY A 99 -20.68 -7.85 -8.88
C GLY A 99 -19.38 -7.76 -8.09
N ASP A 100 -18.57 -6.76 -8.28
CA ASP A 100 -17.33 -6.54 -7.51
C ASP A 100 -17.61 -5.94 -6.12
N ALA A 101 -16.62 -6.07 -5.23
CA ALA A 101 -16.66 -5.47 -3.90
C ALA A 101 -16.27 -3.98 -3.98
N TRP A 102 -17.20 -3.08 -3.73
CA TRP A 102 -17.01 -1.65 -3.66
C TRP A 102 -17.27 -1.14 -2.24
N VAL A 103 -16.88 0.09 -1.96
CA VAL A 103 -17.11 0.75 -0.67
C VAL A 103 -18.11 1.89 -0.87
N LYS A 104 -19.03 2.03 0.10
CA LYS A 104 -19.96 3.15 0.14
C LYS A 104 -19.55 4.14 1.21
N VAL A 105 -19.45 5.41 0.82
CA VAL A 105 -19.22 6.54 1.72
C VAL A 105 -20.29 7.59 1.41
N ASP A 106 -21.20 7.84 2.36
CA ASP A 106 -22.39 8.64 2.14
C ASP A 106 -23.19 8.12 0.92
N ASP A 107 -23.44 8.98 -0.09
CA ASP A 107 -24.11 8.60 -1.34
C ASP A 107 -23.16 8.12 -2.44
N LYS A 108 -21.84 8.13 -2.19
CA LYS A 108 -20.82 7.76 -3.17
C LYS A 108 -20.53 6.26 -3.09
N LYS A 109 -20.49 5.60 -4.26
CA LYS A 109 -20.01 4.23 -4.43
C LYS A 109 -18.61 4.30 -5.03
N LEU A 110 -17.63 3.77 -4.32
CA LEU A 110 -16.20 3.91 -4.65
C LEU A 110 -15.59 2.54 -4.94
N ALA A 111 -14.96 2.42 -6.09
CA ALA A 111 -14.18 1.24 -6.44
C ALA A 111 -12.84 1.22 -5.68
N PRO A 112 -12.32 0.04 -5.27
CA PRO A 112 -11.03 -0.05 -4.60
C PRO A 112 -9.85 0.59 -5.36
N PRO A 113 -9.73 0.51 -6.71
CA PRO A 113 -8.70 1.23 -7.45
C PRO A 113 -8.81 2.75 -7.31
N GLN A 114 -10.02 3.29 -7.29
CA GLN A 114 -10.28 4.73 -7.10
C GLN A 114 -9.82 5.20 -5.72
N ILE A 115 -10.10 4.40 -4.68
CA ILE A 115 -9.68 4.69 -3.30
C ILE A 115 -8.14 4.59 -3.20
N SER A 116 -7.54 3.55 -3.76
CA SER A 116 -6.08 3.36 -3.78
C SER A 116 -5.35 4.46 -4.53
N ALA A 117 -5.99 5.04 -5.55
CA ALA A 117 -5.44 6.17 -6.30
C ALA A 117 -5.21 7.41 -5.43
N GLU A 118 -5.99 7.62 -4.36
CA GLU A 118 -5.77 8.76 -3.45
C GLU A 118 -4.44 8.61 -2.68
N VAL A 119 -4.07 7.39 -2.28
CA VAL A 119 -2.75 7.13 -1.70
C VAL A 119 -1.64 7.41 -2.73
N LEU A 120 -1.82 6.93 -3.97
CA LEU A 120 -0.85 7.14 -5.03
C LEU A 120 -0.69 8.62 -5.40
N LYS A 121 -1.77 9.41 -5.39
CA LYS A 121 -1.71 10.88 -5.58
C LYS A 121 -0.87 11.55 -4.50
N LYS A 122 -1.04 11.16 -3.22
CA LYS A 122 -0.22 11.69 -2.13
C LYS A 122 1.25 11.34 -2.31
N LEU A 123 1.57 10.09 -2.66
CA LEU A 123 2.95 9.66 -2.91
C LEU A 123 3.57 10.36 -4.12
N LYS A 124 2.80 10.53 -5.22
CA LYS A 124 3.21 11.31 -6.38
C LYS A 124 3.56 12.73 -5.99
N LYS A 125 2.67 13.41 -5.24
CA LYS A 125 2.89 14.77 -4.76
C LYS A 125 4.15 14.85 -3.90
N THR A 126 4.34 13.92 -2.96
CA THR A 126 5.56 13.84 -2.14
C THR A 126 6.82 13.71 -3.01
N ALA A 127 6.76 12.90 -4.09
CA ALA A 127 7.88 12.79 -5.03
C ALA A 127 8.13 14.09 -5.79
N GLU A 128 7.08 14.77 -6.24
CA GLU A 128 7.16 16.04 -6.97
C GLU A 128 7.72 17.17 -6.11
N GLU A 129 7.31 17.25 -4.85
CA GLU A 129 7.83 18.21 -3.88
C GLU A 129 9.33 17.98 -3.61
N TYR A 130 9.74 16.72 -3.44
CA TYR A 130 11.13 16.36 -3.23
C TYR A 130 12.00 16.61 -4.47
N LEU A 131 11.53 16.23 -5.66
CA LEU A 131 12.30 16.32 -6.91
C LEU A 131 12.25 17.71 -7.55
N GLY A 132 11.30 18.56 -7.16
CA GLY A 132 11.10 19.90 -7.70
C GLY A 132 10.56 19.94 -9.14
N HIS A 133 10.00 18.84 -9.64
CA HIS A 133 9.40 18.76 -10.97
C HIS A 133 8.27 17.70 -11.02
N GLU A 134 7.42 17.80 -12.04
CA GLU A 134 6.32 16.86 -12.28
C GLU A 134 6.81 15.42 -12.46
N VAL A 135 6.12 14.47 -11.82
CA VAL A 135 6.36 13.02 -11.91
C VAL A 135 5.22 12.37 -12.68
N LYS A 136 5.56 11.68 -13.76
CA LYS A 136 4.58 11.05 -14.66
C LYS A 136 4.62 9.53 -14.65
N GLU A 137 5.74 8.92 -14.25
CA GLU A 137 6.02 7.51 -14.46
C GLU A 137 6.35 6.83 -13.13
N ALA A 138 5.83 5.61 -12.94
CA ALA A 138 6.07 4.83 -11.74
C ALA A 138 6.22 3.33 -12.02
N VAL A 139 6.96 2.66 -11.16
CA VAL A 139 6.88 1.21 -10.91
C VAL A 139 6.11 1.02 -9.62
N ILE A 140 5.06 0.20 -9.65
CA ILE A 140 4.20 -0.07 -8.49
C ILE A 140 4.28 -1.55 -8.16
N THR A 141 4.35 -1.88 -6.87
CA THR A 141 4.46 -3.26 -6.40
C THR A 141 3.12 -3.90 -6.09
N VAL A 142 3.07 -5.20 -6.20
CA VAL A 142 1.93 -6.04 -5.81
C VAL A 142 2.45 -7.30 -5.12
N PRO A 143 1.67 -7.93 -4.23
CA PRO A 143 1.96 -9.26 -3.72
C PRO A 143 2.21 -10.25 -4.87
N ALA A 144 3.17 -11.16 -4.70
CA ALA A 144 3.52 -12.11 -5.76
C ALA A 144 2.33 -13.00 -6.15
N TYR A 145 1.48 -13.34 -5.18
CA TYR A 145 0.32 -14.21 -5.35
C TYR A 145 -0.96 -13.47 -5.82
N PHE A 146 -0.84 -12.20 -6.24
CA PHE A 146 -1.95 -11.47 -6.87
C PHE A 146 -2.30 -12.07 -8.22
N ASN A 147 -3.61 -12.27 -8.43
CA ASN A 147 -4.14 -12.70 -9.73
C ASN A 147 -4.16 -11.52 -10.73
N ASP A 148 -4.50 -11.84 -11.98
CA ASP A 148 -4.55 -10.88 -13.08
C ASP A 148 -5.49 -9.69 -12.79
N SER A 149 -6.69 -9.93 -12.20
CA SER A 149 -7.65 -8.88 -11.83
C SER A 149 -7.06 -7.88 -10.83
N GLN A 150 -6.33 -8.37 -9.85
CA GLN A 150 -5.73 -7.54 -8.81
C GLN A 150 -4.55 -6.71 -9.35
N ARG A 151 -3.76 -7.27 -10.28
CA ARG A 151 -2.66 -6.57 -10.97
C ARG A 151 -3.19 -5.47 -11.87
N GLN A 152 -4.22 -5.76 -12.67
CA GLN A 152 -4.85 -4.75 -13.53
C GLN A 152 -5.49 -3.64 -12.71
N ALA A 153 -6.22 -3.96 -11.65
CA ALA A 153 -6.84 -2.98 -10.76
C ALA A 153 -5.79 -2.06 -10.08
N THR A 154 -4.61 -2.59 -9.75
CA THR A 154 -3.48 -1.78 -9.25
C THR A 154 -2.92 -0.85 -10.32
N LYS A 155 -2.79 -1.33 -11.57
CA LYS A 155 -2.38 -0.51 -12.71
C LYS A 155 -3.37 0.62 -13.00
N ASP A 156 -4.67 0.32 -12.91
CA ASP A 156 -5.75 1.31 -13.07
C ASP A 156 -5.72 2.37 -11.97
N ALA A 157 -5.45 1.98 -10.70
CA ALA A 157 -5.25 2.93 -9.62
C ALA A 157 -4.10 3.92 -9.92
N GLY A 158 -2.99 3.43 -10.48
CA GLY A 158 -1.89 4.28 -10.94
C GLY A 158 -2.33 5.26 -12.02
N LYS A 159 -3.08 4.79 -13.02
CA LYS A 159 -3.62 5.63 -14.10
C LYS A 159 -4.56 6.71 -13.56
N ILE A 160 -5.47 6.37 -12.66
CA ILE A 160 -6.40 7.32 -11.99
C ILE A 160 -5.62 8.37 -11.18
N ALA A 161 -4.48 7.99 -10.60
CA ALA A 161 -3.58 8.93 -9.91
C ALA A 161 -2.77 9.83 -10.84
N GLY A 162 -2.92 9.70 -12.16
CA GLY A 162 -2.16 10.44 -13.15
C GLY A 162 -0.71 9.95 -13.29
N LEU A 163 -0.48 8.64 -13.08
CA LEU A 163 0.80 7.98 -13.26
C LEU A 163 0.74 6.99 -14.42
N GLU A 164 1.69 7.06 -15.32
CA GLU A 164 1.98 5.99 -16.27
C GLU A 164 2.71 4.87 -15.54
N VAL A 165 2.02 3.75 -15.31
CA VAL A 165 2.62 2.58 -14.65
C VAL A 165 3.47 1.82 -15.66
N LYS A 166 4.78 2.03 -15.59
CA LYS A 166 5.76 1.41 -16.51
C LYS A 166 5.89 -0.09 -16.28
N ARG A 167 5.77 -0.50 -15.02
CA ARG A 167 5.79 -1.91 -14.62
C ARG A 167 5.02 -2.13 -13.32
N ILE A 168 4.32 -3.25 -13.25
CA ILE A 168 3.89 -3.89 -12.01
C ILE A 168 4.94 -4.94 -11.66
N ILE A 169 5.51 -4.88 -10.47
CA ILE A 169 6.55 -5.80 -9.98
C ILE A 169 6.09 -6.49 -8.69
N ASN A 170 6.45 -7.75 -8.50
CA ASN A 170 6.14 -8.47 -7.28
C ASN A 170 6.96 -7.95 -6.10
N GLU A 171 6.34 -7.81 -4.92
CA GLU A 171 6.95 -7.30 -3.70
C GLU A 171 8.22 -8.08 -3.30
N PRO A 172 8.21 -9.43 -3.23
CA PRO A 172 9.43 -10.17 -2.90
C PRO A 172 10.52 -10.05 -3.96
N THR A 173 10.15 -9.89 -5.22
CA THR A 173 11.11 -9.68 -6.32
C THR A 173 11.77 -8.31 -6.19
N ALA A 174 10.99 -7.27 -5.89
CA ALA A 174 11.53 -5.93 -5.60
C ALA A 174 12.48 -5.96 -4.40
N ALA A 175 12.11 -6.65 -3.31
CA ALA A 175 12.99 -6.79 -2.14
C ALA A 175 14.30 -7.52 -2.47
N ALA A 176 14.28 -8.54 -3.33
CA ALA A 176 15.50 -9.22 -3.80
C ALA A 176 16.39 -8.28 -4.62
N LEU A 177 15.81 -7.42 -5.47
CA LEU A 177 16.58 -6.37 -6.18
C LEU A 177 17.27 -5.41 -5.21
N ALA A 178 16.56 -4.94 -4.18
CA ALA A 178 17.14 -4.07 -3.16
C ALA A 178 18.30 -4.73 -2.41
N TYR A 179 18.22 -6.04 -2.21
CA TYR A 179 19.25 -6.82 -1.53
C TYR A 179 20.46 -7.11 -2.45
N GLY A 180 20.19 -7.53 -3.69
CA GLY A 180 21.21 -8.17 -4.54
C GLY A 180 22.21 -7.23 -5.19
N LEU A 181 21.87 -5.95 -5.43
CA LEU A 181 22.76 -5.03 -6.14
C LEU A 181 24.05 -4.68 -5.38
N ASP A 182 24.02 -4.73 -4.04
CA ASP A 182 25.15 -4.29 -3.22
C ASP A 182 26.06 -5.41 -2.73
N LYS A 183 25.67 -6.70 -2.82
CA LYS A 183 26.26 -7.74 -1.95
C LYS A 183 26.71 -9.04 -2.60
N HIS A 184 26.29 -9.36 -3.82
CA HIS A 184 26.62 -10.68 -4.39
C HIS A 184 27.73 -10.65 -5.44
N LYS A 185 28.76 -11.48 -5.17
CA LYS A 185 29.72 -11.96 -6.15
C LYS A 185 29.53 -13.48 -6.24
N GLY A 186 28.75 -13.92 -7.24
CA GLY A 186 28.48 -15.33 -7.53
C GLY A 186 27.02 -15.73 -7.34
N ASP A 187 26.69 -16.93 -7.80
CA ASP A 187 25.33 -17.47 -7.78
C ASP A 187 24.82 -17.71 -6.36
N SER A 188 23.60 -17.33 -6.08
CA SER A 188 22.97 -17.46 -4.76
C SER A 188 21.46 -17.68 -4.90
N VAL A 189 20.93 -18.63 -4.13
CA VAL A 189 19.48 -18.84 -4.03
C VAL A 189 18.98 -18.23 -2.74
N VAL A 190 18.04 -17.30 -2.84
CA VAL A 190 17.45 -16.59 -1.72
C VAL A 190 15.98 -16.95 -1.54
N ALA A 191 15.56 -17.09 -0.29
CA ALA A 191 14.16 -17.20 0.07
C ALA A 191 13.69 -15.83 0.59
N VAL A 192 12.72 -15.22 -0.05
CA VAL A 192 12.12 -13.96 0.39
C VAL A 192 10.81 -14.27 1.08
N TYR A 193 10.80 -14.10 2.41
CA TYR A 193 9.64 -14.28 3.27
C TYR A 193 9.03 -12.91 3.54
N ASP A 194 7.92 -12.59 2.89
CA ASP A 194 7.23 -11.32 3.00
C ASP A 194 5.92 -11.48 3.77
N LEU A 195 5.90 -10.98 5.01
CA LEU A 195 4.70 -10.94 5.85
C LEU A 195 4.35 -9.48 6.15
N GLY A 196 3.47 -8.94 5.33
CA GLY A 196 3.00 -7.57 5.41
C GLY A 196 1.82 -7.37 6.35
N GLY A 197 1.07 -6.29 6.12
CA GLY A 197 -0.14 -5.99 6.90
C GLY A 197 -1.33 -6.87 6.55
N GLY A 198 -1.46 -7.31 5.29
CA GLY A 198 -2.64 -8.03 4.82
C GLY A 198 -2.37 -9.32 4.06
N THR A 199 -1.15 -9.51 3.58
CA THR A 199 -0.74 -10.65 2.73
C THR A 199 0.54 -11.28 3.22
N PHE A 200 0.69 -12.55 2.89
CA PHE A 200 1.90 -13.32 3.06
C PHE A 200 2.35 -13.88 1.71
N ASP A 201 3.61 -13.66 1.35
CA ASP A 201 4.25 -14.23 0.17
C ASP A 201 5.59 -14.88 0.51
N ILE A 202 5.89 -15.96 -0.17
CA ILE A 202 7.20 -16.59 -0.19
C ILE A 202 7.64 -16.75 -1.64
N SER A 203 8.84 -16.28 -1.97
CA SER A 203 9.44 -16.46 -3.28
C SER A 203 10.85 -17.03 -3.15
N ILE A 204 11.17 -18.01 -3.98
CA ILE A 204 12.51 -18.57 -4.12
C ILE A 204 13.11 -17.94 -5.38
N ILE A 205 14.22 -17.25 -5.21
CA ILE A 205 14.82 -16.42 -6.27
C ILE A 205 16.29 -16.80 -6.40
N GLU A 206 16.71 -17.10 -7.63
CA GLU A 206 18.12 -17.26 -7.98
C GLU A 206 18.68 -15.91 -8.40
N ILE A 207 19.80 -15.54 -7.81
CA ILE A 207 20.58 -14.35 -8.16
C ILE A 207 21.90 -14.85 -8.74
N SER A 208 22.17 -14.51 -10.01
CA SER A 208 23.38 -14.93 -10.71
C SER A 208 24.01 -13.76 -11.45
N GLU A 209 25.26 -13.92 -11.87
CA GLU A 209 25.96 -12.96 -12.73
C GLU A 209 26.28 -13.63 -14.06
N VAL A 210 25.62 -13.19 -15.14
CA VAL A 210 25.78 -13.71 -16.50
C VAL A 210 26.29 -12.60 -17.40
N ASP A 211 27.46 -12.79 -18.03
CA ASP A 211 28.08 -11.82 -18.93
C ASP A 211 28.30 -10.41 -18.35
N GLY A 212 28.40 -10.30 -17.00
CA GLY A 212 28.56 -9.04 -16.28
C GLY A 212 27.24 -8.34 -15.94
N GLU A 213 26.11 -8.97 -16.21
CA GLU A 213 24.77 -8.52 -15.81
C GLU A 213 24.26 -9.34 -14.63
N HIS A 214 23.64 -8.67 -13.65
CA HIS A 214 22.95 -9.33 -12.55
C HIS A 214 21.60 -9.86 -13.03
N GLN A 215 21.41 -11.15 -12.97
CA GLN A 215 20.16 -11.81 -13.31
C GLN A 215 19.44 -12.22 -12.03
N PHE A 216 18.18 -11.83 -11.92
CA PHE A 216 17.25 -12.24 -10.86
C PHE A 216 16.17 -13.11 -11.50
N GLU A 217 16.17 -14.39 -11.18
CA GLU A 217 15.20 -15.34 -11.71
C GLU A 217 14.35 -15.90 -10.57
N VAL A 218 13.04 -15.65 -10.61
CA VAL A 218 12.09 -16.26 -9.68
C VAL A 218 11.89 -17.72 -10.09
N LEU A 219 12.27 -18.65 -9.22
CA LEU A 219 12.11 -20.08 -9.45
C LEU A 219 10.71 -20.57 -9.09
N SER A 220 10.17 -20.02 -8.00
CA SER A 220 8.80 -20.30 -7.55
C SER A 220 8.29 -19.22 -6.64
N THR A 221 6.95 -19.10 -6.58
CA THR A 221 6.27 -18.26 -5.61
C THR A 221 5.03 -18.95 -5.07
N ASN A 222 4.70 -18.68 -3.81
CA ASN A 222 3.49 -19.15 -3.15
C ASN A 222 3.06 -18.13 -2.09
N GLY A 223 1.87 -18.25 -1.51
CA GLY A 223 1.44 -17.27 -0.51
C GLY A 223 0.01 -17.45 -0.02
N ASP A 224 -0.40 -16.50 0.82
CA ASP A 224 -1.75 -16.38 1.35
C ASP A 224 -2.18 -14.93 1.28
N THR A 225 -3.15 -14.64 0.43
CA THR A 225 -3.67 -13.27 0.21
C THR A 225 -4.59 -12.77 1.33
N PHE A 226 -4.71 -13.54 2.40
CA PHE A 226 -5.51 -13.20 3.59
C PHE A 226 -4.79 -13.62 4.88
N LEU A 227 -3.49 -13.29 4.98
CA LEU A 227 -2.67 -13.51 6.17
C LEU A 227 -1.70 -12.33 6.32
N GLY A 228 -1.85 -11.54 7.36
CA GLY A 228 -0.96 -10.40 7.61
C GLY A 228 -1.16 -9.79 8.98
N GLY A 229 -0.44 -8.72 9.28
CA GLY A 229 -0.43 -8.04 10.58
C GLY A 229 -1.79 -7.63 11.11
N GLU A 230 -2.76 -7.34 10.23
CA GLU A 230 -4.12 -7.01 10.63
C GLU A 230 -4.86 -8.21 11.27
N ASP A 231 -4.55 -9.45 10.82
CA ASP A 231 -5.12 -10.66 11.42
C ASP A 231 -4.57 -10.89 12.84
N PHE A 232 -3.29 -10.51 13.06
CA PHE A 232 -2.67 -10.51 14.39
C PHE A 232 -3.31 -9.47 15.31
N ASP A 233 -3.59 -8.27 14.78
CA ASP A 233 -4.30 -7.22 15.53
C ASP A 233 -5.69 -7.67 15.94
N LEU A 234 -6.44 -8.35 15.06
CA LEU A 234 -7.76 -8.89 15.38
C LEU A 234 -7.74 -9.89 16.53
N LYS A 235 -6.76 -10.80 16.57
CA LYS A 235 -6.59 -11.71 17.70
C LYS A 235 -6.42 -10.97 19.03
N LEU A 236 -5.66 -9.85 19.01
CA LEU A 236 -5.51 -8.99 20.17
C LEU A 236 -6.79 -8.24 20.52
N ILE A 237 -7.48 -7.69 19.53
CA ILE A 237 -8.75 -6.98 19.71
C ILE A 237 -9.78 -7.91 20.34
N ASP A 238 -9.97 -9.11 19.80
CA ASP A 238 -10.90 -10.10 20.35
C ASP A 238 -10.53 -10.45 21.80
N TYR A 239 -9.26 -10.68 22.07
CA TYR A 239 -8.78 -10.92 23.43
C TYR A 239 -9.11 -9.77 24.39
N PHE A 240 -8.86 -8.52 23.99
CA PHE A 240 -9.14 -7.35 24.83
C PHE A 240 -10.63 -7.08 25.01
N VAL A 241 -11.44 -7.31 23.97
CA VAL A 241 -12.92 -7.24 24.08
C VAL A 241 -13.42 -8.24 25.11
N ASP A 242 -12.92 -9.48 25.08
CA ASP A 242 -13.29 -10.52 26.03
C ASP A 242 -12.85 -10.17 27.46
N GLU A 243 -11.62 -9.65 27.66
CA GLU A 243 -11.14 -9.22 28.99
C GLU A 243 -11.96 -8.04 29.51
N PHE A 244 -12.23 -7.03 28.68
CA PHE A 244 -13.06 -5.90 29.09
C PHE A 244 -14.49 -6.33 29.44
N LYS A 245 -15.07 -7.26 28.67
CA LYS A 245 -16.41 -7.80 28.94
C LYS A 245 -16.47 -8.57 30.26
N LYS A 246 -15.41 -9.31 30.61
CA LYS A 246 -15.30 -9.99 31.92
C LYS A 246 -15.26 -9.00 33.09
N GLU A 247 -14.55 -7.88 32.91
CA GLU A 247 -14.38 -6.87 33.97
C GLU A 247 -15.59 -5.95 34.13
N SER A 248 -16.15 -5.49 33.01
CA SER A 248 -17.18 -4.43 32.97
C SER A 248 -18.60 -4.93 32.73
N GLY A 249 -18.75 -6.16 32.18
CA GLY A 249 -20.02 -6.68 31.66
C GLY A 249 -20.48 -6.06 30.33
N PHE A 250 -19.71 -5.11 29.75
CA PHE A 250 -20.05 -4.39 28.53
C PHE A 250 -19.30 -4.96 27.32
N ASP A 251 -19.98 -5.09 26.18
CA ASP A 251 -19.39 -5.58 24.93
C ASP A 251 -18.97 -4.40 24.04
N LEU A 252 -17.66 -4.18 23.92
CA LEU A 252 -17.10 -3.08 23.11
C LEU A 252 -17.41 -3.21 21.62
N LYS A 253 -17.77 -4.39 21.12
CA LYS A 253 -18.14 -4.57 19.68
C LYS A 253 -19.41 -3.78 19.30
N SER A 254 -20.21 -3.36 20.28
CA SER A 254 -21.40 -2.53 20.07
C SER A 254 -21.11 -1.03 19.97
N ASP A 255 -19.86 -0.59 20.20
CA ASP A 255 -19.43 0.80 20.18
C ASP A 255 -18.29 0.99 19.14
N PRO A 256 -18.58 1.47 17.92
CA PRO A 256 -17.57 1.61 16.86
C PRO A 256 -16.39 2.51 17.25
N MET A 257 -16.63 3.57 18.02
CA MET A 257 -15.56 4.48 18.44
C MET A 257 -14.64 3.80 19.47
N ALA A 258 -15.23 3.07 20.42
CA ALA A 258 -14.46 2.28 21.39
C ALA A 258 -13.65 1.18 20.68
N LEU A 259 -14.25 0.49 19.71
CA LEU A 259 -13.58 -0.55 18.95
C LEU A 259 -12.40 0.00 18.14
N GLN A 260 -12.55 1.19 17.52
CA GLN A 260 -11.46 1.82 16.79
C GLN A 260 -10.30 2.24 17.71
N ARG A 261 -10.59 2.81 18.89
CA ARG A 261 -9.56 3.12 19.90
C ARG A 261 -8.85 1.88 20.39
N LEU A 262 -9.59 0.77 20.55
CA LEU A 262 -9.03 -0.51 20.94
C LEU A 262 -8.13 -1.09 19.85
N LYS A 263 -8.53 -0.95 18.56
CA LYS A 263 -7.73 -1.36 17.40
C LYS A 263 -6.38 -0.64 17.38
N GLU A 264 -6.36 0.67 17.55
CA GLU A 264 -5.11 1.45 17.59
C GLU A 264 -4.21 1.02 18.77
N ALA A 265 -4.82 0.78 19.93
CA ALA A 265 -4.08 0.32 21.10
C ALA A 265 -3.54 -1.12 20.91
N ALA A 266 -4.28 -2.00 20.25
CA ALA A 266 -3.84 -3.36 19.91
C ALA A 266 -2.66 -3.35 18.94
N GLU A 267 -2.75 -2.58 17.84
CA GLU A 267 -1.64 -2.40 16.89
C GLU A 267 -0.39 -1.88 17.60
N LYS A 268 -0.53 -0.85 18.40
CA LYS A 268 0.57 -0.28 19.19
C LYS A 268 1.18 -1.31 20.15
N ALA A 269 0.35 -2.05 20.87
CA ALA A 269 0.82 -3.09 21.78
C ALA A 269 1.57 -4.21 21.03
N LYS A 270 1.08 -4.65 19.87
CA LYS A 270 1.76 -5.62 19.01
C LYS A 270 3.15 -5.13 18.61
N ILE A 271 3.28 -3.87 18.19
CA ILE A 271 4.56 -3.26 17.82
C ILE A 271 5.50 -3.19 19.02
N GLU A 272 5.05 -2.70 20.17
CA GLU A 272 5.85 -2.61 21.40
C GLU A 272 6.32 -3.98 21.88
N LEU A 273 5.48 -5.01 21.81
CA LEU A 273 5.82 -6.39 22.20
C LEU A 273 6.84 -7.06 21.25
N SER A 274 7.14 -6.48 20.10
CA SER A 274 8.25 -6.93 19.26
C SER A 274 9.62 -6.59 19.85
N SER A 275 9.71 -5.55 20.70
CA SER A 275 10.95 -5.11 21.36
C SER A 275 10.93 -5.29 22.88
N SER A 276 9.74 -5.30 23.51
CA SER A 276 9.55 -5.40 24.95
C SER A 276 8.87 -6.72 25.33
N ASP A 277 9.13 -7.23 26.54
CA ASP A 277 8.51 -8.47 27.03
C ASP A 277 7.09 -8.27 27.53
N GLN A 278 6.70 -7.04 27.86
CA GLN A 278 5.35 -6.65 28.29
C GLN A 278 5.04 -5.21 27.93
N THR A 279 3.76 -4.92 27.78
CA THR A 279 3.24 -3.55 27.62
C THR A 279 1.91 -3.38 28.35
N GLU A 280 1.47 -2.14 28.49
CA GLU A 280 0.21 -1.78 29.13
C GLU A 280 -0.66 -0.98 28.17
N ILE A 281 -1.91 -1.44 27.99
CA ILE A 281 -2.95 -0.66 27.32
C ILE A 281 -3.65 0.18 28.36
N ASN A 282 -3.76 1.48 28.11
CA ASN A 282 -4.49 2.41 28.95
C ASN A 282 -5.43 3.26 28.10
N LEU A 283 -6.72 2.93 28.16
CA LEU A 283 -7.79 3.59 27.41
C LEU A 283 -8.79 4.21 28.38
N PRO A 284 -8.52 5.43 28.88
CA PRO A 284 -9.44 6.13 29.74
C PRO A 284 -10.70 6.52 28.96
N TYR A 285 -11.86 6.44 29.63
CA TYR A 285 -13.16 6.80 29.04
C TYR A 285 -13.40 6.07 27.70
N ILE A 286 -13.14 4.76 27.65
CA ILE A 286 -13.29 3.98 26.42
C ILE A 286 -14.74 3.91 25.97
N THR A 287 -15.66 3.78 26.92
CA THR A 287 -17.11 3.82 26.70
C THR A 287 -17.82 4.28 27.99
N ALA A 288 -19.15 4.40 27.98
CA ALA A 288 -19.96 4.71 29.14
C ALA A 288 -21.28 3.94 29.10
N ASP A 289 -21.78 3.58 30.29
CA ASP A 289 -23.11 3.00 30.47
C ASP A 289 -23.89 3.76 31.57
N SER A 290 -25.05 3.23 31.99
CA SER A 290 -25.88 3.85 33.01
C SER A 290 -25.19 3.98 34.38
N SER A 291 -24.08 3.27 34.62
CA SER A 291 -23.27 3.34 35.86
C SER A 291 -22.15 4.39 35.76
N GLY A 292 -21.96 5.00 34.58
CA GLY A 292 -20.95 6.03 34.34
C GLY A 292 -19.87 5.62 33.32
N PRO A 293 -18.80 6.42 33.22
CA PRO A 293 -17.72 6.15 32.30
C PRO A 293 -16.94 4.90 32.68
N LYS A 294 -16.48 4.16 31.68
CA LYS A 294 -15.64 2.95 31.81
C LYS A 294 -14.25 3.24 31.28
N HIS A 295 -13.27 2.62 31.94
CA HIS A 295 -11.85 2.71 31.58
C HIS A 295 -11.34 1.29 31.34
N PHE A 296 -10.37 1.15 30.43
CA PHE A 296 -9.71 -0.13 30.21
C PHE A 296 -8.21 0.03 30.40
N VAL A 297 -7.67 -0.63 31.43
CA VAL A 297 -6.24 -0.70 31.71
C VAL A 297 -5.86 -2.17 31.80
N HIS A 298 -5.05 -2.63 30.86
CA HIS A 298 -4.69 -4.04 30.78
C HIS A 298 -3.21 -4.23 30.46
N LYS A 299 -2.53 -5.12 31.19
CA LYS A 299 -1.16 -5.51 30.92
C LYS A 299 -1.13 -6.79 30.13
N ILE A 300 -0.34 -6.79 29.05
CA ILE A 300 -0.14 -7.96 28.22
C ILE A 300 1.35 -8.25 28.05
N THR A 301 1.70 -9.54 28.01
CA THR A 301 3.08 -10.00 27.78
C THR A 301 3.25 -10.49 26.33
N ARG A 302 4.51 -10.47 25.84
CA ARG A 302 4.87 -11.07 24.56
C ARG A 302 4.44 -12.54 24.49
N ALA A 303 4.69 -13.32 25.52
CA ALA A 303 4.29 -14.74 25.57
C ALA A 303 2.78 -14.92 25.41
N LYS A 304 1.95 -14.00 25.95
CA LYS A 304 0.51 -14.04 25.75
C LYS A 304 0.13 -13.73 24.31
N LEU A 305 0.71 -12.67 23.72
CA LEU A 305 0.52 -12.35 22.30
C LEU A 305 0.88 -13.55 21.43
N GLU A 306 2.07 -14.13 21.60
CA GLU A 306 2.55 -15.28 20.85
C GLU A 306 1.60 -16.47 20.94
N SER A 307 1.05 -16.75 22.14
CA SER A 307 0.06 -17.81 22.30
C SER A 307 -1.27 -17.57 21.59
N LEU A 308 -1.64 -16.29 21.34
CA LEU A 308 -2.88 -15.93 20.66
C LEU A 308 -2.74 -16.05 19.13
N VAL A 309 -1.51 -15.91 18.59
CA VAL A 309 -1.26 -15.78 17.14
C VAL A 309 -0.42 -16.93 16.57
N GLU A 310 -0.11 -17.95 17.36
CA GLU A 310 0.71 -19.09 16.93
C GLU A 310 0.14 -19.77 15.68
N ASP A 311 -1.18 -19.93 15.63
CA ASP A 311 -1.89 -20.49 14.48
C ASP A 311 -1.68 -19.70 13.19
N LEU A 312 -1.59 -18.36 13.28
CA LEU A 312 -1.33 -17.49 12.14
C LEU A 312 0.11 -17.64 11.64
N VAL A 313 1.07 -17.72 12.55
CA VAL A 313 2.48 -17.93 12.18
C VAL A 313 2.68 -19.32 11.58
N ASP A 314 2.11 -20.36 12.16
CA ASP A 314 2.20 -21.73 11.64
C ASP A 314 1.55 -21.87 10.26
N ARG A 315 0.50 -21.11 9.98
CA ARG A 315 -0.18 -21.07 8.67
C ARG A 315 0.76 -20.61 7.55
N SER A 316 1.74 -19.74 7.84
CA SER A 316 2.74 -19.30 6.86
C SER A 316 3.73 -20.40 6.44
N LEU A 317 3.92 -21.46 7.25
CA LEU A 317 4.92 -22.49 6.99
C LEU A 317 4.52 -23.45 5.87
N ALA A 318 3.22 -23.64 5.60
CA ALA A 318 2.77 -24.52 4.53
C ALA A 318 3.16 -23.99 3.13
N PRO A 319 2.94 -22.69 2.80
CA PRO A 319 3.42 -22.11 1.55
C PRO A 319 4.94 -22.20 1.36
N LEU A 320 5.75 -22.14 2.45
CA LEU A 320 7.20 -22.31 2.36
C LEU A 320 7.60 -23.66 1.79
N LYS A 321 6.96 -24.73 2.28
CA LYS A 321 7.22 -26.10 1.79
C LYS A 321 6.84 -26.24 0.32
N LEU A 322 5.67 -25.73 -0.05
CA LEU A 322 5.19 -25.76 -1.44
C LEU A 322 6.11 -24.99 -2.38
N ALA A 323 6.61 -23.82 -1.96
CA ALA A 323 7.54 -23.03 -2.78
C ALA A 323 8.85 -23.79 -3.02
N LEU A 324 9.40 -24.45 -2.01
CA LEU A 324 10.61 -25.28 -2.17
C LEU A 324 10.37 -26.48 -3.09
N GLU A 325 9.23 -27.16 -2.92
CA GLU A 325 8.83 -28.29 -3.78
C GLU A 325 8.67 -27.85 -5.24
N ASP A 326 7.99 -26.73 -5.49
CA ASP A 326 7.78 -26.16 -6.82
C ASP A 326 9.11 -25.74 -7.47
N ALA A 327 10.04 -25.16 -6.70
CA ALA A 327 11.40 -24.84 -7.16
C ALA A 327 12.28 -26.08 -7.34
N LYS A 328 11.83 -27.26 -6.87
CA LYS A 328 12.63 -28.52 -6.84
C LYS A 328 13.92 -28.39 -6.05
N LEU A 329 13.89 -27.60 -4.99
CA LEU A 329 15.01 -27.34 -4.09
C LEU A 329 14.76 -27.89 -2.69
N SER A 330 15.85 -28.21 -2.01
CA SER A 330 15.84 -28.54 -0.58
C SER A 330 16.14 -27.29 0.27
N ILE A 331 15.84 -27.35 1.56
CA ILE A 331 16.20 -26.29 2.52
C ILE A 331 17.71 -26.00 2.48
N GLY A 332 18.54 -27.01 2.24
CA GLY A 332 20.01 -26.88 2.16
C GLY A 332 20.50 -26.01 1.00
N ASP A 333 19.72 -25.93 -0.08
CA ASP A 333 20.06 -25.18 -1.29
C ASP A 333 19.81 -23.67 -1.12
N ILE A 334 19.05 -23.26 -0.11
CA ILE A 334 18.80 -21.85 0.18
C ILE A 334 20.02 -21.24 0.86
N ASN A 335 20.62 -20.24 0.24
CA ASN A 335 21.80 -19.56 0.77
C ASN A 335 21.42 -18.51 1.82
N GLU A 336 20.42 -17.68 1.54
CA GLU A 336 20.02 -16.55 2.36
C GLU A 336 18.49 -16.50 2.52
N ILE A 337 18.03 -15.97 3.66
CA ILE A 337 16.61 -15.74 3.92
C ILE A 337 16.43 -14.25 4.17
N LEU A 338 15.60 -13.59 3.37
CA LEU A 338 15.25 -12.19 3.49
C LEU A 338 13.89 -12.06 4.16
N LEU A 339 13.82 -11.24 5.21
CA LEU A 339 12.57 -10.90 5.88
C LEU A 339 12.06 -9.55 5.40
N VAL A 340 10.86 -9.53 4.88
CA VAL A 340 10.18 -8.37 4.31
C VAL A 340 8.81 -8.22 4.95
N GLY A 341 8.27 -7.00 4.97
CA GLY A 341 7.00 -6.67 5.62
C GLY A 341 7.13 -6.45 7.12
N GLY A 342 6.38 -5.49 7.65
CA GLY A 342 6.49 -5.05 9.05
C GLY A 342 6.18 -6.14 10.08
N GLN A 343 5.33 -7.12 9.74
CA GLN A 343 4.99 -8.21 10.66
C GLN A 343 6.16 -9.17 10.91
N THR A 344 7.17 -9.22 10.04
CA THR A 344 8.39 -10.01 10.24
C THR A 344 9.29 -9.50 11.38
N ARG A 345 9.00 -8.32 11.92
CA ARG A 345 9.69 -7.80 13.12
C ARG A 345 9.35 -8.59 14.39
N MET A 346 8.24 -9.34 14.37
CA MET A 346 7.82 -10.16 15.51
C MET A 346 8.83 -11.28 15.80
N PRO A 347 9.35 -11.40 17.05
CA PRO A 347 10.36 -12.40 17.40
C PRO A 347 9.94 -13.84 17.10
N MET A 348 8.67 -14.20 17.34
CA MET A 348 8.15 -15.54 17.04
C MET A 348 8.22 -15.88 15.54
N VAL A 349 7.90 -14.92 14.66
CA VAL A 349 8.01 -15.10 13.21
C VAL A 349 9.46 -15.37 12.83
N GLN A 350 10.40 -14.54 13.32
CA GLN A 350 11.82 -14.72 13.05
C GLN A 350 12.33 -16.08 13.54
N GLN A 351 11.91 -16.52 14.72
CA GLN A 351 12.30 -17.80 15.28
C GLN A 351 11.75 -18.98 14.47
N LYS A 352 10.46 -18.97 14.09
CA LYS A 352 9.83 -20.03 13.29
C LYS A 352 10.49 -20.15 11.90
N VAL A 353 10.83 -19.02 11.26
CA VAL A 353 11.55 -19.00 9.98
C VAL A 353 12.96 -19.55 10.15
N LYS A 354 13.68 -19.14 11.19
CA LYS A 354 14.99 -19.70 11.53
C LYS A 354 14.95 -21.22 11.76
N ASP A 355 13.98 -21.68 12.53
CA ASP A 355 13.82 -23.10 12.83
C ASP A 355 13.47 -23.91 11.58
N PHE A 356 12.68 -23.34 10.66
CA PHE A 356 12.33 -23.96 9.40
C PHE A 356 13.54 -24.13 8.47
N PHE A 357 14.31 -23.05 8.27
CA PHE A 357 15.47 -23.07 7.34
C PHE A 357 16.78 -23.55 8.00
N GLY A 358 16.85 -23.60 9.32
CA GLY A 358 18.08 -23.92 10.05
C GLY A 358 19.17 -22.84 9.94
N LYS A 359 18.81 -21.65 9.47
CA LYS A 359 19.71 -20.50 9.23
C LYS A 359 19.11 -19.22 9.80
N GLU A 360 19.95 -18.27 10.24
CA GLU A 360 19.52 -16.94 10.67
C GLU A 360 19.02 -16.13 9.47
N PRO A 361 17.80 -15.59 9.49
CA PRO A 361 17.36 -14.65 8.48
C PRO A 361 18.15 -13.35 8.53
N ARG A 362 18.30 -12.70 7.38
CA ARG A 362 18.96 -11.39 7.27
C ARG A 362 18.09 -10.30 7.92
N LYS A 363 18.78 -9.36 8.61
CA LYS A 363 18.16 -8.24 9.34
C LYS A 363 18.73 -6.88 8.95
N ASP A 364 19.55 -6.83 7.93
CA ASP A 364 20.26 -5.62 7.47
C ASP A 364 19.44 -4.80 6.46
N LEU A 365 18.34 -5.34 5.93
CA LEU A 365 17.35 -4.57 5.19
C LEU A 365 16.26 -4.04 6.13
N ASN A 366 15.80 -2.82 5.88
CA ASN A 366 14.60 -2.34 6.52
C ASN A 366 13.38 -3.01 5.85
N PRO A 367 12.63 -3.87 6.56
CA PRO A 367 11.54 -4.64 5.96
C PRO A 367 10.36 -3.77 5.48
N ASP A 368 10.27 -2.51 5.94
CA ASP A 368 9.22 -1.57 5.52
C ASP A 368 9.62 -0.75 4.28
N GLU A 369 10.88 -0.79 3.84
CA GLU A 369 11.44 0.05 2.78
C GLU A 369 12.00 -0.74 1.60
N ALA A 370 12.42 -1.98 1.83
CA ALA A 370 13.12 -2.81 0.84
C ALA A 370 12.34 -2.93 -0.47
N VAL A 371 11.02 -3.07 -0.39
CA VAL A 371 10.13 -3.21 -1.55
C VAL A 371 10.11 -1.94 -2.40
N ALA A 372 9.94 -0.76 -1.79
CA ALA A 372 9.96 0.51 -2.50
C ALA A 372 11.33 0.81 -3.13
N VAL A 373 12.40 0.48 -2.41
CA VAL A 373 13.78 0.59 -2.91
C VAL A 373 13.99 -0.26 -4.16
N GLY A 374 13.56 -1.52 -4.14
CA GLY A 374 13.64 -2.41 -5.30
C GLY A 374 12.79 -1.94 -6.48
N ALA A 375 11.58 -1.42 -6.21
CA ALA A 375 10.75 -0.80 -7.25
C ALA A 375 11.42 0.42 -7.89
N ALA A 376 12.09 1.26 -7.09
CA ALA A 376 12.85 2.40 -7.61
C ALA A 376 14.06 1.96 -8.47
N ILE A 377 14.77 0.92 -8.05
CA ILE A 377 15.85 0.31 -8.83
C ILE A 377 15.31 -0.18 -10.18
N GLN A 378 14.17 -0.90 -10.18
CA GLN A 378 13.53 -1.33 -11.42
C GLN A 378 13.13 -0.14 -12.31
N GLY A 379 12.64 0.95 -11.72
CA GLY A 379 12.38 2.20 -12.44
C GLY A 379 13.64 2.77 -13.10
N SER A 380 14.77 2.75 -12.39
CA SER A 380 16.06 3.20 -12.92
C SER A 380 16.60 2.29 -14.05
N VAL A 381 16.32 0.99 -13.99
CA VAL A 381 16.63 0.05 -15.09
C VAL A 381 15.79 0.41 -16.32
N LEU A 382 14.50 0.64 -16.15
CA LEU A 382 13.59 0.99 -17.24
C LEU A 382 13.89 2.35 -17.89
N SER A 383 14.43 3.32 -17.13
CA SER A 383 14.91 4.60 -17.67
C SER A 383 16.29 4.51 -18.33
N GLY A 384 17.00 3.39 -18.16
CA GLY A 384 18.36 3.19 -18.67
C GLY A 384 19.47 3.85 -17.83
N ASP A 385 19.12 4.37 -16.65
CA ASP A 385 20.09 4.98 -15.72
C ASP A 385 20.90 3.90 -14.98
N THR A 386 20.27 2.77 -14.66
CA THR A 386 20.92 1.55 -14.17
C THR A 386 21.00 0.55 -15.31
N LYS A 387 22.18 0.00 -15.53
CA LYS A 387 22.44 -1.01 -16.55
C LYS A 387 22.77 -2.33 -15.86
N ASP A 388 22.76 -3.40 -16.65
CA ASP A 388 23.27 -4.70 -16.24
C ASP A 388 22.41 -5.39 -15.16
N VAL A 389 21.07 -5.23 -15.23
CA VAL A 389 20.10 -5.94 -14.38
C VAL A 389 19.00 -6.53 -15.24
N LEU A 390 18.85 -7.86 -15.20
CA LEU A 390 17.77 -8.61 -15.83
C LEU A 390 16.88 -9.22 -14.76
N LEU A 391 15.56 -8.97 -14.86
CA LEU A 391 14.56 -9.52 -13.96
C LEU A 391 13.62 -10.45 -14.70
N LEU A 392 13.58 -11.71 -14.30
CA LEU A 392 12.67 -12.74 -14.79
C LEU A 392 11.73 -13.16 -13.66
N ASP A 393 10.46 -12.82 -13.80
CA ASP A 393 9.40 -13.17 -12.85
C ASP A 393 8.59 -14.37 -13.34
N VAL A 394 7.67 -14.89 -12.52
CA VAL A 394 6.84 -16.05 -12.86
C VAL A 394 5.35 -15.77 -12.64
N THR A 395 4.49 -16.51 -13.37
CA THR A 395 3.06 -16.52 -13.06
C THR A 395 2.80 -17.30 -11.76
N PRO A 396 2.02 -16.74 -10.80
CA PRO A 396 1.80 -17.40 -9.52
C PRO A 396 0.80 -18.56 -9.58
N LEU A 397 -0.06 -18.57 -10.61
CA LEU A 397 -1.15 -19.54 -10.77
C LEU A 397 -1.22 -20.04 -12.20
N THR A 398 -1.67 -21.28 -12.35
CA THR A 398 -1.94 -21.91 -13.64
C THR A 398 -3.06 -21.17 -14.38
N LEU A 399 -2.83 -20.90 -15.67
CA LEU A 399 -3.76 -20.28 -16.60
C LEU A 399 -4.23 -21.32 -17.62
N GLY A 400 -5.52 -21.42 -17.85
CA GLY A 400 -6.09 -22.39 -18.74
C GLY A 400 -7.50 -22.06 -19.22
N ILE A 401 -8.12 -23.00 -19.87
CA ILE A 401 -9.50 -22.88 -20.34
C ILE A 401 -10.35 -24.05 -19.81
N GLU A 402 -11.66 -23.79 -19.74
CA GLU A 402 -12.64 -24.84 -19.54
C GLU A 402 -12.83 -25.65 -20.84
N THR A 403 -12.75 -26.96 -20.73
CA THR A 403 -12.98 -27.90 -21.82
C THR A 403 -14.17 -28.80 -21.51
N LEU A 404 -14.53 -29.68 -22.47
CA LEU A 404 -15.68 -30.58 -22.38
C LEU A 404 -15.73 -31.31 -21.05
N GLY A 405 -16.91 -31.26 -20.38
CA GLY A 405 -17.12 -31.87 -19.08
C GLY A 405 -16.74 -31.00 -17.88
N GLY A 406 -16.51 -29.69 -18.09
CA GLY A 406 -16.15 -28.75 -17.01
C GLY A 406 -14.73 -28.96 -16.48
N ILE A 407 -13.82 -29.48 -17.32
CA ILE A 407 -12.42 -29.75 -16.94
C ILE A 407 -11.57 -28.51 -17.18
N ALA A 408 -10.72 -28.18 -16.22
CA ALA A 408 -9.70 -27.16 -16.36
C ALA A 408 -8.50 -27.74 -17.13
N THR A 409 -8.26 -27.23 -18.34
CA THR A 409 -7.11 -27.62 -19.18
C THR A 409 -6.07 -26.51 -19.14
N PRO A 410 -4.87 -26.77 -18.58
CA PRO A 410 -3.80 -25.78 -18.47
C PRO A 410 -3.19 -25.45 -19.82
N LEU A 411 -2.84 -24.18 -20.05
CA LEU A 411 -2.00 -23.70 -21.17
C LEU A 411 -0.67 -23.13 -20.67
N ILE A 412 -0.71 -22.33 -19.56
CA ILE A 412 0.49 -21.83 -18.91
C ILE A 412 0.43 -22.34 -17.46
N GLU A 413 1.36 -23.17 -17.07
CA GLU A 413 1.44 -23.70 -15.71
C GLU A 413 1.98 -22.65 -14.73
N LYS A 414 1.61 -22.75 -13.45
CA LYS A 414 2.18 -21.91 -12.39
C LYS A 414 3.71 -21.98 -12.41
N ASN A 415 4.36 -20.93 -11.95
CA ASN A 415 5.82 -20.78 -11.94
C ASN A 415 6.46 -20.83 -13.35
N THR A 416 5.70 -20.57 -14.41
CA THR A 416 6.27 -20.32 -15.73
C THR A 416 6.83 -18.92 -15.80
N THR A 417 8.06 -18.77 -16.24
CA THR A 417 8.75 -17.46 -16.42
C THR A 417 7.99 -16.58 -17.38
N ILE A 418 7.85 -15.31 -17.03
CA ILE A 418 7.16 -14.26 -17.82
C ILE A 418 8.14 -13.17 -18.29
N PRO A 419 7.94 -12.56 -19.49
CA PRO A 419 6.79 -12.77 -20.40
C PRO A 419 6.86 -14.13 -21.13
N THR A 420 5.67 -14.67 -21.47
CA THR A 420 5.58 -15.96 -22.18
C THR A 420 4.36 -16.02 -23.07
N GLN A 421 4.47 -16.80 -24.16
CA GLN A 421 3.37 -17.09 -25.06
C GLN A 421 3.21 -18.59 -25.25
N LYS A 422 1.97 -19.09 -25.11
CA LYS A 422 1.63 -20.50 -25.34
C LYS A 422 0.37 -20.60 -26.16
N SER A 423 0.32 -21.60 -27.05
CA SER A 423 -0.86 -21.91 -27.81
C SER A 423 -1.14 -23.41 -27.86
N GLN A 424 -2.42 -23.75 -27.94
CA GLN A 424 -2.88 -25.14 -28.08
C GLN A 424 -4.09 -25.18 -29.01
N VAL A 425 -4.18 -26.27 -29.81
CA VAL A 425 -5.29 -26.50 -30.74
C VAL A 425 -6.35 -27.33 -30.03
N PHE A 426 -7.57 -26.81 -30.04
CA PHE A 426 -8.80 -27.45 -29.58
C PHE A 426 -9.75 -27.71 -30.74
N SER A 427 -10.87 -28.36 -30.49
CA SER A 427 -11.86 -28.64 -31.49
C SER A 427 -13.29 -28.49 -30.96
N THR A 428 -14.30 -28.63 -31.83
CA THR A 428 -15.70 -28.58 -31.46
C THR A 428 -16.13 -29.86 -30.72
N ALA A 429 -17.05 -29.71 -29.76
CA ALA A 429 -17.60 -30.79 -28.97
C ALA A 429 -18.81 -31.48 -29.62
N GLU A 430 -19.47 -30.81 -30.59
CA GLU A 430 -20.69 -31.28 -31.25
C GLU A 430 -20.56 -31.16 -32.78
N ASP A 431 -21.38 -31.98 -33.51
CA ASP A 431 -21.47 -31.86 -34.95
C ASP A 431 -22.14 -30.56 -35.38
N ASN A 432 -21.62 -29.91 -36.42
CA ASN A 432 -22.13 -28.65 -36.99
C ASN A 432 -22.15 -27.48 -35.98
N GLN A 433 -21.32 -27.51 -34.96
CA GLN A 433 -21.18 -26.42 -34.00
C GLN A 433 -20.63 -25.17 -34.69
N SER A 434 -21.43 -24.09 -34.72
CA SER A 434 -21.10 -22.84 -35.44
C SER A 434 -20.35 -21.82 -34.58
N ALA A 435 -20.18 -22.06 -33.26
CA ALA A 435 -19.46 -21.20 -32.33
C ALA A 435 -18.80 -22.02 -31.21
N VAL A 436 -17.67 -21.53 -30.71
CA VAL A 436 -16.97 -22.07 -29.54
C VAL A 436 -16.85 -20.98 -28.49
N THR A 437 -17.32 -21.28 -27.27
CA THR A 437 -17.09 -20.40 -26.11
C THR A 437 -15.74 -20.75 -25.48
N VAL A 438 -14.85 -19.79 -25.40
CA VAL A 438 -13.59 -19.90 -24.67
C VAL A 438 -13.80 -19.28 -23.29
N HIS A 439 -13.83 -20.11 -22.27
CA HIS A 439 -13.90 -19.69 -20.87
C HIS A 439 -12.50 -19.78 -20.26
N VAL A 440 -11.92 -18.63 -19.95
CA VAL A 440 -10.56 -18.50 -19.42
C VAL A 440 -10.60 -18.55 -17.89
N ILE A 441 -9.77 -19.39 -17.31
CA ILE A 441 -9.74 -19.66 -15.88
C ILE A 441 -8.31 -19.59 -15.32
N GLN A 442 -8.20 -19.28 -14.04
CA GLN A 442 -6.95 -19.24 -13.29
C GLN A 442 -7.07 -20.04 -11.99
N GLY A 443 -6.14 -20.94 -11.74
CA GLY A 443 -6.06 -21.75 -10.51
C GLY A 443 -5.65 -23.19 -10.75
N GLU A 444 -5.52 -23.96 -9.65
CA GLU A 444 -4.93 -25.30 -9.63
C GLU A 444 -5.98 -26.43 -9.60
N ARG A 445 -7.27 -26.10 -9.57
CA ARG A 445 -8.33 -27.12 -9.44
C ARG A 445 -8.64 -27.75 -10.80
N LYS A 446 -8.85 -29.06 -10.81
CA LYS A 446 -9.20 -29.82 -12.03
C LYS A 446 -10.60 -29.52 -12.56
N GLN A 447 -11.53 -29.07 -11.70
CA GLN A 447 -12.85 -28.62 -12.11
C GLN A 447 -12.80 -27.12 -12.42
N ALA A 448 -13.20 -26.73 -13.62
CA ALA A 448 -13.17 -25.34 -14.07
C ALA A 448 -13.95 -24.39 -13.15
N ALA A 449 -15.14 -24.80 -12.68
CA ALA A 449 -15.99 -24.02 -11.79
C ALA A 449 -15.37 -23.74 -10.41
N GLN A 450 -14.32 -24.45 -10.02
CA GLN A 450 -13.60 -24.24 -8.76
C GLN A 450 -12.38 -23.32 -8.89
N ASN A 451 -12.11 -22.84 -10.11
CA ASN A 451 -11.05 -21.89 -10.40
C ASN A 451 -11.62 -20.48 -10.57
N LYS A 452 -10.77 -19.48 -10.51
CA LYS A 452 -11.17 -18.10 -10.78
C LYS A 452 -11.48 -17.94 -12.27
N SER A 453 -12.71 -17.53 -12.60
CA SER A 453 -13.06 -17.11 -13.95
C SER A 453 -12.42 -15.75 -14.25
N LEU A 454 -11.64 -15.68 -15.31
CA LEU A 454 -11.05 -14.43 -15.79
C LEU A 454 -11.91 -13.77 -16.87
N GLY A 455 -12.73 -14.55 -17.58
CA GLY A 455 -13.64 -14.07 -18.60
C GLY A 455 -14.00 -15.16 -19.61
N GLN A 456 -14.95 -14.83 -20.47
CA GLN A 456 -15.33 -15.73 -21.56
C GLN A 456 -15.67 -14.94 -22.84
N PHE A 457 -15.43 -15.53 -23.97
CA PHE A 457 -15.77 -14.95 -25.28
C PHE A 457 -16.11 -16.05 -26.29
N ASN A 458 -16.81 -15.68 -27.36
CA ASN A 458 -17.26 -16.60 -28.38
C ASN A 458 -16.51 -16.38 -29.69
N LEU A 459 -15.92 -17.43 -30.22
CA LEU A 459 -15.51 -17.49 -31.61
C LEU A 459 -16.70 -18.01 -32.43
N THR A 460 -17.26 -17.17 -33.29
CA THR A 460 -18.46 -17.47 -34.11
C THR A 460 -18.11 -17.75 -35.56
N ASP A 461 -19.12 -18.18 -36.36
CA ASP A 461 -19.02 -18.45 -37.78
C ASP A 461 -18.01 -19.55 -38.16
N ILE A 462 -17.94 -20.57 -37.32
CA ILE A 462 -17.20 -21.79 -37.64
C ILE A 462 -18.02 -22.57 -38.68
N PRO A 463 -17.41 -22.99 -39.82
CA PRO A 463 -18.11 -23.75 -40.83
C PRO A 463 -18.64 -25.07 -40.26
N PRO A 464 -19.84 -25.49 -40.68
CA PRO A 464 -20.40 -26.79 -40.27
C PRO A 464 -19.43 -27.92 -40.63
N ALA A 465 -19.10 -28.73 -39.66
CA ALA A 465 -18.21 -29.89 -39.77
C ALA A 465 -18.55 -30.93 -38.69
N ALA A 466 -18.09 -32.16 -38.86
CA ALA A 466 -18.17 -33.16 -37.82
C ALA A 466 -17.39 -32.71 -36.57
N ARG A 467 -17.86 -33.08 -35.39
CA ARG A 467 -17.16 -32.83 -34.12
C ARG A 467 -15.71 -33.29 -34.21
N GLY A 468 -14.79 -32.53 -33.62
CA GLY A 468 -13.35 -32.84 -33.63
C GLY A 468 -12.62 -32.47 -34.93
N THR A 469 -13.32 -31.98 -35.98
CA THR A 469 -12.71 -31.61 -37.28
C THR A 469 -12.22 -30.15 -37.29
N PRO A 470 -12.96 -29.13 -36.81
CA PRO A 470 -12.46 -27.77 -36.74
C PRO A 470 -11.22 -27.66 -35.85
N GLN A 471 -10.24 -26.87 -36.28
CA GLN A 471 -9.00 -26.61 -35.55
C GLN A 471 -9.01 -25.19 -34.99
N ILE A 472 -9.34 -25.08 -33.71
CA ILE A 472 -9.42 -23.81 -32.99
C ILE A 472 -8.13 -23.65 -32.17
N GLU A 473 -7.23 -22.80 -32.63
CA GLU A 473 -6.02 -22.46 -31.90
C GLU A 473 -6.35 -21.40 -30.85
N VAL A 474 -6.14 -21.73 -29.57
CA VAL A 474 -6.24 -20.80 -28.47
C VAL A 474 -4.83 -20.42 -28.05
N SER A 475 -4.51 -19.13 -28.07
CA SER A 475 -3.22 -18.58 -27.67
C SER A 475 -3.34 -17.71 -26.44
N PHE A 476 -2.42 -17.88 -25.52
CA PHE A 476 -2.24 -17.11 -24.31
C PHE A 476 -0.94 -16.33 -24.44
N ASP A 477 -1.00 -15.01 -24.28
CA ASP A 477 0.14 -14.09 -24.31
C ASP A 477 0.17 -13.35 -22.96
N LEU A 478 1.13 -13.70 -22.12
CA LEU A 478 1.30 -13.16 -20.78
C LEU A 478 2.49 -12.18 -20.77
N ASP A 479 2.22 -10.92 -20.51
CA ASP A 479 3.24 -9.87 -20.52
C ASP A 479 4.14 -9.89 -19.25
N ALA A 480 5.15 -9.03 -19.22
CA ALA A 480 6.06 -8.90 -18.10
C ALA A 480 5.40 -8.37 -16.80
N ASN A 481 4.19 -7.84 -16.86
CA ASN A 481 3.39 -7.40 -15.72
C ASN A 481 2.47 -8.51 -15.18
N GLY A 482 2.45 -9.67 -15.87
CA GLY A 482 1.53 -10.75 -15.58
C GLY A 482 0.12 -10.52 -16.10
N ILE A 483 -0.07 -9.65 -17.09
CA ILE A 483 -1.37 -9.36 -17.72
C ILE A 483 -1.56 -10.26 -18.92
N LEU A 484 -2.72 -10.94 -18.97
CA LEU A 484 -3.02 -11.97 -19.93
C LEU A 484 -3.86 -11.45 -21.12
N ASN A 485 -3.40 -11.72 -22.33
CA ASN A 485 -4.17 -11.61 -23.56
C ASN A 485 -4.49 -13.02 -24.08
N VAL A 486 -5.75 -13.26 -24.47
CA VAL A 486 -6.19 -14.54 -25.02
C VAL A 486 -6.80 -14.32 -26.40
N ALA A 487 -6.38 -15.11 -27.37
CA ALA A 487 -6.97 -15.15 -28.69
C ALA A 487 -7.41 -16.56 -29.05
N ALA A 488 -8.50 -16.67 -29.80
CA ALA A 488 -8.95 -17.92 -30.42
C ALA A 488 -9.07 -17.73 -31.94
N LYS A 489 -8.49 -18.64 -32.69
CA LYS A 489 -8.45 -18.58 -34.16
C LYS A 489 -8.84 -19.91 -34.77
N ASP A 490 -9.80 -19.87 -35.70
CA ASP A 490 -10.07 -21.00 -36.58
C ASP A 490 -8.98 -21.08 -37.65
N LYS A 491 -8.16 -22.11 -37.63
CA LYS A 491 -7.04 -22.29 -38.55
C LYS A 491 -7.49 -22.51 -39.98
N ASN A 492 -8.71 -23.00 -40.22
CA ASN A 492 -9.24 -23.28 -41.55
C ASN A 492 -9.76 -22.01 -42.25
N THR A 493 -10.46 -21.17 -41.50
CA THR A 493 -11.06 -19.93 -42.06
C THR A 493 -10.19 -18.71 -41.87
N GLY A 494 -9.24 -18.77 -40.92
CA GLY A 494 -8.43 -17.63 -40.49
C GLY A 494 -9.18 -16.62 -39.63
N LYS A 495 -10.46 -16.88 -39.31
CA LYS A 495 -11.23 -16.04 -38.37
C LYS A 495 -10.62 -16.09 -37.00
N GLU A 496 -10.48 -14.93 -36.40
CA GLU A 496 -9.88 -14.75 -35.09
C GLU A 496 -10.75 -13.85 -34.22
N GLN A 497 -10.90 -14.21 -32.96
CA GLN A 497 -11.49 -13.39 -31.92
C GLN A 497 -10.51 -13.36 -30.78
N SER A 498 -10.18 -12.18 -30.31
CA SER A 498 -9.34 -12.02 -29.13
C SER A 498 -10.10 -11.31 -28.03
N ILE A 499 -9.77 -11.63 -26.82
CA ILE A 499 -10.12 -10.86 -25.65
C ILE A 499 -8.81 -10.50 -24.96
N VAL A 500 -8.57 -9.21 -24.78
CA VAL A 500 -7.71 -8.81 -23.68
C VAL A 500 -8.49 -9.19 -22.44
N ILE A 501 -7.97 -10.13 -21.66
CA ILE A 501 -8.55 -10.37 -20.34
C ILE A 501 -8.31 -9.06 -19.57
N LYS A 502 -9.19 -8.12 -19.81
CA LYS A 502 -9.38 -7.02 -18.89
C LYS A 502 -10.00 -7.67 -17.66
N ALA A 503 -9.13 -8.12 -16.78
CA ALA A 503 -9.54 -8.39 -15.43
C ALA A 503 -10.33 -7.17 -15.00
N SER A 504 -11.63 -7.34 -14.74
CA SER A 504 -12.47 -6.21 -14.45
C SER A 504 -11.98 -5.61 -13.15
N SER A 505 -11.30 -4.47 -13.22
CA SER A 505 -11.03 -3.63 -12.04
C SER A 505 -12.33 -3.06 -11.46
N GLY A 506 -13.47 -3.44 -12.06
CA GLY A 506 -14.78 -2.89 -11.76
C GLY A 506 -15.05 -1.52 -12.39
N LEU A 507 -14.09 -0.99 -13.12
CA LEU A 507 -14.17 0.27 -13.85
C LEU A 507 -14.00 0.01 -15.34
N SER A 508 -14.83 0.67 -16.18
CA SER A 508 -14.63 0.69 -17.63
C SER A 508 -13.50 1.65 -17.99
N ASP A 509 -12.92 1.50 -19.19
CA ASP A 509 -11.94 2.47 -19.72
C ASP A 509 -12.52 3.89 -19.75
N ASP A 510 -13.82 4.01 -20.08
CA ASP A 510 -14.54 5.29 -20.10
C ASP A 510 -14.68 5.88 -18.68
N ASP A 511 -14.93 5.04 -17.66
CA ASP A 511 -14.97 5.47 -16.26
C ASP A 511 -13.60 5.95 -15.79
N ILE A 512 -12.53 5.20 -16.12
CA ILE A 512 -11.16 5.59 -15.80
C ILE A 512 -10.78 6.90 -16.49
N GLU A 513 -11.10 7.04 -17.80
CA GLU A 513 -10.82 8.25 -18.56
C GLU A 513 -11.60 9.46 -18.01
N LYS A 514 -12.85 9.25 -17.59
CA LYS A 514 -13.65 10.29 -16.95
C LYS A 514 -13.04 10.72 -15.61
N MET A 515 -12.61 9.78 -14.77
CA MET A 515 -11.95 10.08 -13.49
C MET A 515 -10.64 10.85 -13.68
N VAL A 516 -9.85 10.52 -14.70
CA VAL A 516 -8.62 11.26 -15.05
C VAL A 516 -8.98 12.68 -15.48
N LYS A 517 -9.97 12.85 -16.36
CA LYS A 517 -10.42 14.18 -16.82
C LYS A 517 -11.03 15.03 -15.70
N ASP A 518 -11.82 14.39 -14.80
CA ASP A 518 -12.39 15.08 -13.65
C ASP A 518 -11.27 15.55 -12.69
N ALA A 519 -10.23 14.74 -12.48
CA ALA A 519 -9.08 15.12 -11.68
C ALA A 519 -8.29 16.29 -12.32
N GLU A 520 -8.06 16.24 -13.65
CA GLU A 520 -7.40 17.33 -14.38
C GLU A 520 -8.24 18.64 -14.38
N ALA A 521 -9.56 18.52 -14.56
CA ALA A 521 -10.45 19.69 -14.58
C ALA A 521 -10.55 20.40 -13.21
N ASN A 522 -10.41 19.65 -12.12
CA ASN A 522 -10.48 20.21 -10.76
C ASN A 522 -9.09 20.52 -10.17
N ALA A 523 -7.99 20.23 -10.88
CA ALA A 523 -6.63 20.39 -10.37
C ALA A 523 -6.30 21.82 -9.91
N GLU A 524 -6.83 22.86 -10.58
CA GLU A 524 -6.63 24.26 -10.17
C GLU A 524 -7.44 24.62 -8.91
N ASP A 525 -8.64 24.09 -8.79
CA ASP A 525 -9.50 24.35 -7.63
C ASP A 525 -9.02 23.55 -6.41
N ASP A 526 -8.58 22.32 -6.61
CA ASP A 526 -7.94 21.51 -5.57
C ASP A 526 -6.66 22.18 -5.05
N LYS A 527 -5.84 22.76 -5.94
CA LYS A 527 -4.63 23.50 -5.56
C LYS A 527 -4.95 24.77 -4.76
N LYS A 528 -6.01 25.50 -5.13
CA LYS A 528 -6.47 26.68 -4.37
C LYS A 528 -6.99 26.28 -2.99
N PHE A 529 -7.76 25.21 -2.93
CA PHE A 529 -8.27 24.64 -1.69
C PHE A 529 -7.12 24.22 -0.76
N GLU A 530 -6.16 23.49 -1.29
CA GLU A 530 -4.97 23.08 -0.54
C GLU A 530 -4.18 24.27 0.01
N SER A 531 -3.95 25.31 -0.81
CA SER A 531 -3.27 26.53 -0.38
C SER A 531 -4.03 27.24 0.75
N LEU A 532 -5.38 27.24 0.68
CA LEU A 532 -6.23 27.80 1.72
C LEU A 532 -6.11 27.00 3.04
N VAL A 533 -6.18 25.67 2.98
CA VAL A 533 -6.04 24.80 4.17
C VAL A 533 -4.66 24.96 4.81
N GLN A 534 -3.61 24.99 4.01
CA GLN A 534 -2.24 25.21 4.49
C GLN A 534 -2.10 26.58 5.18
N ALA A 535 -2.65 27.63 4.59
CA ALA A 535 -2.64 28.97 5.17
C ALA A 535 -3.41 29.02 6.50
N LYS A 536 -4.58 28.36 6.60
CA LYS A 536 -5.35 28.23 7.85
C LYS A 536 -4.54 27.53 8.94
N ASN A 537 -3.96 26.38 8.63
CA ASN A 537 -3.18 25.61 9.59
C ASN A 537 -1.96 26.39 10.12
N ASN A 538 -1.25 27.08 9.23
CA ASN A 538 -0.11 27.92 9.60
C ASN A 538 -0.56 29.12 10.46
N ALA A 539 -1.70 29.73 10.12
CA ALA A 539 -2.28 30.84 10.87
C ALA A 539 -2.72 30.41 12.28
N ASP A 540 -3.38 29.25 12.42
CA ASP A 540 -3.75 28.69 13.72
C ASP A 540 -2.53 28.41 14.60
N MET A 541 -1.48 27.80 14.04
CA MET A 541 -0.22 27.58 14.76
C MET A 541 0.39 28.90 15.23
N LEU A 542 0.38 29.93 14.37
CA LEU A 542 0.90 31.25 14.71
C LEU A 542 0.09 31.91 15.83
N VAL A 543 -1.25 31.84 15.78
CA VAL A 543 -2.15 32.31 16.85
C VAL A 543 -1.81 31.67 18.18
N HIS A 544 -1.69 30.34 18.20
CA HIS A 544 -1.37 29.60 19.42
C HIS A 544 0.04 29.94 19.96
N ALA A 545 1.04 29.99 19.08
CA ALA A 545 2.40 30.36 19.46
C ALA A 545 2.49 31.78 19.99
N THR A 546 1.78 32.73 19.36
CA THR A 546 1.74 34.14 19.76
C THR A 546 1.12 34.29 21.16
N ARG A 547 -0.05 33.70 21.41
CA ARG A 547 -0.70 33.75 22.73
C ARG A 547 0.17 33.14 23.84
N LYS A 548 0.81 32.01 23.55
CA LYS A 548 1.76 31.37 24.46
C LYS A 548 2.92 32.32 24.77
N SER A 549 3.54 32.89 23.75
CA SER A 549 4.67 33.82 23.91
C SER A 549 4.31 35.10 24.68
N ILE A 550 3.11 35.67 24.46
CA ILE A 550 2.60 36.81 25.25
C ILE A 550 2.45 36.42 26.72
N SER A 551 1.86 35.24 27.01
CA SER A 551 1.68 34.75 28.37
C SER A 551 3.02 34.54 29.09
N GLU A 552 4.03 34.01 28.40
CA GLU A 552 5.37 33.78 28.93
C GLU A 552 6.20 35.07 29.08
N ALA A 553 5.94 36.06 28.24
CA ALA A 553 6.61 37.35 28.32
C ALA A 553 6.22 38.17 29.56
N GLY A 554 4.96 38.02 30.05
CA GLY A 554 4.47 38.65 31.26
C GLY A 554 4.69 40.17 31.30
N ASP A 555 5.44 40.67 32.29
CA ASP A 555 5.73 42.09 32.50
C ASP A 555 6.80 42.68 31.57
N ARG A 556 7.39 41.88 30.68
CA ARG A 556 8.38 42.34 29.68
C ARG A 556 7.76 43.12 28.53
N LEU A 557 6.42 42.94 28.32
CA LEU A 557 5.65 43.70 27.36
C LEU A 557 4.81 44.74 28.06
N THR A 558 4.73 45.92 27.47
CA THR A 558 3.80 46.98 27.92
C THR A 558 2.36 46.58 27.59
N GLU A 559 1.36 47.18 28.26
CA GLU A 559 -0.03 46.93 27.96
C GLU A 559 -0.41 47.34 26.51
N GLU A 560 0.19 48.43 25.99
CA GLU A 560 -0.01 48.84 24.59
C GLU A 560 0.54 47.81 23.59
N GLU A 561 1.67 47.17 23.88
CA GLU A 561 2.25 46.12 23.06
C GLU A 561 1.40 44.83 23.11
N LYS A 562 0.90 44.43 24.28
CA LYS A 562 -0.01 43.30 24.43
C LYS A 562 -1.32 43.53 23.67
N ASP A 563 -1.95 44.70 23.81
CA ASP A 563 -3.18 45.04 23.11
C ASP A 563 -2.99 45.05 21.59
N SER A 564 -1.88 45.55 21.08
CA SER A 564 -1.57 45.58 19.66
C SER A 564 -1.41 44.14 19.09
N VAL A 565 -0.68 43.26 19.80
CA VAL A 565 -0.51 41.87 19.38
C VAL A 565 -1.83 41.10 19.47
N GLU A 566 -2.60 41.26 20.56
CA GLU A 566 -3.92 40.60 20.71
C GLU A 566 -4.91 41.04 19.64
N THR A 567 -4.95 42.36 19.30
CA THR A 567 -5.80 42.87 18.22
C THR A 567 -5.43 42.22 16.87
N SER A 568 -4.15 42.10 16.55
CA SER A 568 -3.69 41.47 15.31
C SER A 568 -3.96 39.98 15.31
N THR A 569 -3.86 39.30 16.47
CA THR A 569 -4.17 37.88 16.64
C THR A 569 -5.67 37.62 16.43
N VAL A 570 -6.54 38.45 16.99
CA VAL A 570 -8.00 38.34 16.78
C VAL A 570 -8.37 38.59 15.33
N ASN A 571 -7.73 39.55 14.66
CA ASN A 571 -7.93 39.79 13.23
C ASN A 571 -7.54 38.58 12.38
N LEU A 572 -6.48 37.87 12.74
CA LEU A 572 -6.07 36.61 12.07
C LEU A 572 -7.09 35.51 12.31
N GLU A 573 -7.59 35.35 13.53
CA GLU A 573 -8.67 34.37 13.82
C GLU A 573 -9.98 34.68 13.06
N GLU A 574 -10.29 35.95 12.83
CA GLU A 574 -11.45 36.35 12.02
C GLU A 574 -11.20 36.06 10.53
N ALA A 575 -9.98 36.27 10.03
CA ALA A 575 -9.61 35.97 8.66
C ALA A 575 -9.66 34.44 8.37
N ILE A 576 -9.24 33.61 9.32
CA ILE A 576 -9.34 32.14 9.23
C ILE A 576 -10.79 31.68 9.01
N LYS A 577 -11.76 32.37 9.60
CA LYS A 577 -13.22 32.07 9.49
C LYS A 577 -13.83 32.52 8.16
N GLN A 578 -13.15 33.37 7.40
CA GLN A 578 -13.69 33.95 6.14
C GLN A 578 -13.41 33.08 4.90
N ASP A 579 -12.68 31.98 5.01
CA ASP A 579 -12.32 31.09 3.90
C ASP A 579 -11.65 31.78 2.70
N SER A 580 -10.91 32.87 2.95
CA SER A 580 -10.18 33.62 1.94
C SER A 580 -8.69 33.55 2.16
N LEU A 581 -7.97 32.93 1.22
CA LEU A 581 -6.50 32.81 1.25
C LEU A 581 -5.85 34.19 1.39
N GLU A 582 -6.26 35.16 0.57
CA GLU A 582 -5.73 36.54 0.59
C GLU A 582 -5.92 37.21 1.96
N ALA A 583 -7.07 37.03 2.59
CA ALA A 583 -7.37 37.62 3.90
C ALA A 583 -6.47 36.99 5.00
N ILE A 584 -6.25 35.69 4.94
CA ILE A 584 -5.38 34.97 5.90
C ILE A 584 -3.92 35.38 5.73
N GLU A 585 -3.41 35.44 4.50
CA GLU A 585 -2.04 35.87 4.21
C GLU A 585 -1.79 37.32 4.65
N GLU A 586 -2.73 38.22 4.37
CA GLU A 586 -2.63 39.62 4.79
C GLU A 586 -2.66 39.77 6.32
N ALA A 587 -3.57 39.06 7.00
CA ALA A 587 -3.66 39.09 8.46
C ALA A 587 -2.43 38.44 9.12
N THR A 588 -1.89 37.35 8.55
CA THR A 588 -0.64 36.70 8.98
C THR A 588 0.55 37.65 8.86
N LYS A 589 0.65 38.34 7.73
CA LYS A 589 1.71 39.34 7.51
C LYS A 589 1.62 40.47 8.53
N ASN A 590 0.41 41.01 8.77
CA ASN A 590 0.19 42.09 9.74
C ASN A 590 0.57 41.66 11.16
N LEU A 591 0.24 40.43 11.57
CA LEU A 591 0.64 39.91 12.88
C LEU A 591 2.17 39.78 12.98
N ASN A 592 2.84 39.26 11.96
CA ASN A 592 4.31 39.15 11.92
C ASN A 592 5.00 40.53 11.97
N GLU A 593 4.44 41.54 11.30
CA GLU A 593 4.96 42.92 11.38
C GLU A 593 4.88 43.49 12.79
N VAL A 594 3.82 43.17 13.55
CA VAL A 594 3.68 43.57 14.95
C VAL A 594 4.61 42.76 15.88
N LEU A 595 4.83 41.46 15.59
CA LEU A 595 5.70 40.59 16.40
C LEU A 595 7.16 40.86 16.20
N THR A 596 7.60 41.20 14.97
CA THR A 596 9.03 41.42 14.63
C THR A 596 9.76 42.35 15.57
N PRO A 597 9.28 43.58 15.92
CA PRO A 597 9.97 44.46 16.85
C PRO A 597 9.96 43.96 18.30
N LEU A 598 9.10 43.00 18.63
CA LEU A 598 8.95 42.45 19.99
C LEU A 598 9.73 41.14 20.20
N THR A 599 10.37 40.61 19.15
CA THR A 599 11.06 39.32 19.17
C THR A 599 12.08 39.19 20.33
N GLN A 600 12.88 40.21 20.60
CA GLN A 600 13.85 40.19 21.71
C GLN A 600 13.19 40.18 23.09
N LYS A 601 11.99 40.71 23.23
CA LYS A 601 11.23 40.69 24.48
C LYS A 601 10.44 39.37 24.65
N LEU A 602 10.02 38.79 23.55
CA LEU A 602 9.30 37.51 23.53
C LEU A 602 10.25 36.35 23.76
N TYR A 603 11.42 36.35 23.14
CA TYR A 603 12.43 35.29 23.23
C TYR A 603 13.76 35.85 23.75
N PRO A 604 13.95 36.03 25.07
CA PRO A 604 15.20 36.47 25.62
C PRO A 604 16.27 35.40 25.40
N GLN A 605 17.35 35.79 24.70
CA GLN A 605 18.52 34.92 24.58
C GLN A 605 19.10 34.63 25.97
N ALA A 606 19.41 33.37 26.25
CA ALA A 606 20.22 33.00 27.40
C ALA A 606 21.58 33.68 27.24
N GLU A 607 22.04 34.44 28.28
CA GLU A 607 23.32 35.08 28.32
C GLU A 607 24.44 34.04 28.12
N GLU A 608 25.08 34.05 26.95
CA GLU A 608 26.37 33.40 26.75
C GLU A 608 27.45 34.27 27.35
N GLY A 609 28.12 33.69 28.37
CA GLY A 609 29.34 34.27 28.99
C GLY A 609 30.49 34.40 28.00
N SER A 610 31.05 35.58 27.98
CA SER A 610 32.16 36.07 27.24
C SER A 610 33.40 35.17 27.15
N SER A 611 34.00 35.02 25.97
CA SER A 611 35.44 35.27 25.73
C SER A 611 35.79 35.34 24.24
N GLU A 612 36.29 36.51 23.84
CA GLU A 612 37.33 36.89 22.83
C GLU A 612 37.93 35.73 21.98
N THR A 613 38.11 35.78 20.68
CA THR A 613 38.85 36.72 19.81
C THR A 613 38.86 36.20 18.37
N THR A 614 38.77 37.16 17.44
CA THR A 614 39.43 37.32 16.11
C THR A 614 39.23 36.35 14.96
N ASP A 615 38.71 36.96 13.94
CA ASP A 615 39.12 37.14 12.52
C ASP A 615 38.59 36.24 11.41
N GLU A 616 37.92 36.99 10.54
CA GLU A 616 37.89 37.00 9.04
C GLU A 616 37.20 35.89 8.22
N ASN A 617 36.19 36.43 7.56
CA ASN A 617 35.81 36.25 6.13
C ASN A 617 34.98 35.06 5.65
N SER A 618 33.87 35.48 5.21
CA SER A 618 33.20 35.30 3.91
C SER A 618 31.88 34.49 3.93
N SER A 619 30.86 35.29 3.66
CA SER A 619 29.72 35.07 2.75
C SER A 619 28.97 33.72 2.77
N ASP A 620 27.71 33.90 3.05
CA ASP A 620 26.50 33.43 2.37
C ASP A 620 25.68 32.29 2.95
N GLU A 621 24.42 32.70 3.11
CA GLU A 621 23.15 32.00 3.00
C GLU A 621 22.61 31.19 4.17
N ASN A 622 21.50 31.76 4.66
CA ASN A 622 20.44 31.28 5.52
C ASN A 622 20.12 29.80 5.43
N THR A 623 20.21 29.13 6.55
CA THR A 623 19.34 28.03 6.93
C THR A 623 19.06 28.11 8.43
N VAL A 624 17.79 28.14 8.80
CA VAL A 624 17.34 28.08 10.20
C VAL A 624 17.13 26.61 10.52
N ASP A 625 18.08 26.00 11.24
CA ASP A 625 17.90 24.70 11.87
C ASP A 625 17.25 24.91 13.24
N ALA A 626 16.08 24.30 13.44
CA ALA A 626 15.50 24.11 14.75
C ALA A 626 15.74 22.66 15.19
N GLU A 627 16.73 22.45 16.04
CA GLU A 627 16.92 21.21 16.79
C GLU A 627 15.84 21.12 17.89
N PHE A 628 15.14 19.99 17.94
CA PHE A 628 14.43 19.53 19.13
C PHE A 628 15.12 18.27 19.64
N GLU A 629 15.72 18.38 20.83
CA GLU A 629 16.12 17.24 21.65
C GLU A 629 14.89 16.69 22.42
N GLU A 630 14.86 15.32 22.48
CA GLU A 630 14.06 14.39 23.31
C GLU A 630 12.55 14.34 23.13
#